data_453f29c0195ccf9f8e656dca35e3f12e
#
_entry.id   453f29c0195ccf9f8e656dca35e3f12e
#
_cell.length_a   1.000
_cell.length_b   1.000
_cell.length_c   1.000
_cell.angle_alpha   90.00
_cell.angle_beta   90.00
_cell.angle_gamma   90.00
#
_symmetry.space_group_name_H-M   'P 1'
#
loop_
_entity.id
_entity.type
_entity.pdbx_description
1 polymer ?
#
loop_
_entity_poly.entity_id
_entity_poly.type
_entity_poly.pdbx_seq_one_letter_code
_entity_poly.pdbx_strand_id
1 'polypeptide(L)'
;MRTLSSGRLPLSTFLFLVLSLFVLTVRAETGPEVAQLLNTRYRNTPLDCPGNHAAYFCSGVLVSDLAGGLVEKFWEHTPTAKTLGARSFSYLRSDLGIRTLTQTGGMVFFDPFTAISQGKAVDVLCAYPLTANILQGLYGCGTGGSEADPASCPAQGVSDVPGWLAHFQQQGQDPLRQCSLSSRIPAQFRASLLAHEQLGGGWVTQPNKLMVRNWDERAPAQVPVQALFYNLNQSAGLRVAENNQRDYYKATGQWLPILRLNLAGADGVVFEFSLQDQLYVGYEVADRLNARYFDTAVTCPDGRASLYCNGVIVRGTAATTQYHSWNPNPTSITVSTSYVRADAHVIKPLWPQGFLFKEQGAPTAQPLTVRCAYPIDAGTTTEDACTFNGVCEQLGINSVATWLARYAHFAYNICSFTTAPEQIQLSLDIRGHLDQVAWHQFQDWNEFMVGAWPQNIPEQLPIDALFYGNAYYNGNGPVGARFIQDDYFKVTGRFLPIVHLRLDATDRQIFSFTPDDQCLADSCPPPPQALGSQGTASWFREHGQ
;
A
#
# COMPACT_ATOMS: atom_id res chain seq x y z
N MET A 1 12.49 -65.77 31.03
CA MET A 1 12.15 -65.60 29.60
C MET A 1 10.92 -64.73 29.47
N ARG A 2 11.08 -63.45 29.12
CA ARG A 2 9.98 -62.56 28.81
C ARG A 2 10.00 -62.29 27.31
N THR A 3 8.96 -62.71 26.62
CA THR A 3 8.74 -62.53 25.19
C THR A 3 8.34 -61.09 24.90
N LEU A 4 9.13 -60.38 24.09
CA LEU A 4 8.80 -59.06 23.54
C LEU A 4 7.80 -59.23 22.37
N SER A 5 6.59 -58.70 22.58
CA SER A 5 5.58 -58.59 21.54
C SER A 5 5.91 -57.40 20.62
N SER A 6 6.21 -57.71 19.37
CA SER A 6 6.40 -56.71 18.30
C SER A 6 5.05 -56.22 17.81
N GLY A 7 4.60 -55.09 18.32
CA GLY A 7 3.42 -54.41 17.81
C GLY A 7 3.69 -53.82 16.41
N ARG A 8 3.08 -54.39 15.38
CA ARG A 8 3.04 -53.82 14.03
C ARG A 8 2.04 -52.64 14.03
N LEU A 9 2.54 -51.43 13.85
CA LEU A 9 1.70 -50.28 13.55
C LEU A 9 0.98 -50.50 12.21
N PRO A 10 -0.33 -50.25 12.12
CA PRO A 10 -1.07 -50.47 10.88
C PRO A 10 -0.61 -49.47 9.80
N LEU A 11 -0.38 -49.98 8.60
CA LEU A 11 0.11 -49.28 7.40
C LEU A 11 -0.74 -48.03 7.05
N SER A 12 -2.00 -48.04 7.48
CA SER A 12 -2.95 -46.92 7.30
C SER A 12 -2.56 -45.65 8.08
N THR A 13 -1.96 -45.79 9.26
CA THR A 13 -1.53 -44.64 10.08
C THR A 13 -0.30 -43.96 9.49
N PHE A 14 0.58 -44.72 8.82
CA PHE A 14 1.75 -44.18 8.14
C PHE A 14 1.36 -43.43 6.86
N LEU A 15 0.34 -43.90 6.14
CA LEU A 15 -0.15 -43.24 4.93
C LEU A 15 -0.82 -41.89 5.24
N PHE A 16 -1.53 -41.78 6.36
CA PHE A 16 -2.12 -40.51 6.81
C PHE A 16 -1.09 -39.49 7.26
N LEU A 17 0.00 -39.95 7.90
CA LEU A 17 1.08 -39.05 8.35
C LEU A 17 1.93 -38.56 7.18
N VAL A 18 2.08 -39.30 6.12
CA VAL A 18 2.80 -38.89 4.90
C VAL A 18 1.94 -38.00 4.02
N LEU A 19 0.62 -38.21 3.94
CA LEU A 19 -0.28 -37.30 3.22
C LEU A 19 -0.45 -35.95 3.92
N SER A 20 -0.33 -35.88 5.25
CA SER A 20 -0.41 -34.60 5.97
C SER A 20 0.84 -33.73 5.86
N LEU A 21 1.96 -34.29 5.39
CA LEU A 21 3.24 -33.57 5.16
C LEU A 21 3.32 -32.94 3.76
N PHE A 22 2.40 -33.23 2.85
CA PHE A 22 2.29 -32.61 1.53
C PHE A 22 1.13 -31.61 1.44
N VAL A 23 0.81 -30.91 2.51
CA VAL A 23 0.18 -29.59 2.36
C VAL A 23 1.30 -28.70 1.81
N LEU A 24 1.44 -28.70 0.48
CA LEU A 24 2.13 -27.65 -0.24
C LEU A 24 1.41 -26.36 0.18
N THR A 25 1.97 -25.67 1.15
CA THR A 25 1.61 -24.27 1.37
C THR A 25 1.95 -23.59 0.06
N VAL A 26 0.94 -23.34 -0.76
CA VAL A 26 1.04 -22.42 -1.89
C VAL A 26 1.46 -21.11 -1.26
N ARG A 27 2.77 -20.86 -1.26
CA ARG A 27 3.33 -19.60 -0.78
C ARG A 27 2.79 -18.55 -1.73
N ALA A 28 2.03 -17.61 -1.21
CA ALA A 28 1.61 -16.46 -2.01
C ALA A 28 2.89 -15.83 -2.60
N GLU A 29 2.89 -15.60 -3.91
CA GLU A 29 3.99 -14.94 -4.59
C GLU A 29 4.21 -13.59 -3.93
N THR A 30 5.46 -13.26 -3.62
CA THR A 30 5.80 -11.96 -3.07
C THR A 30 5.72 -10.89 -4.18
N GLY A 31 5.46 -9.65 -3.80
CA GLY A 31 5.37 -8.57 -4.80
C GLY A 31 6.60 -8.44 -5.72
N PRO A 32 7.87 -8.60 -5.24
CA PRO A 32 9.05 -8.63 -6.08
C PRO A 32 9.06 -9.77 -7.10
N GLU A 33 8.63 -10.97 -6.70
CA GLU A 33 8.53 -12.13 -7.61
C GLU A 33 7.49 -11.88 -8.70
N VAL A 34 6.33 -11.30 -8.34
CA VAL A 34 5.30 -10.93 -9.31
C VAL A 34 5.82 -9.88 -10.29
N ALA A 35 6.47 -8.81 -9.82
CA ALA A 35 7.04 -7.78 -10.69
C ALA A 35 8.07 -8.36 -11.66
N GLN A 36 8.98 -9.21 -11.18
CA GLN A 36 9.98 -9.88 -12.02
C GLN A 36 9.33 -10.81 -13.07
N LEU A 37 8.33 -11.57 -12.67
CA LEU A 37 7.58 -12.43 -13.58
C LEU A 37 6.90 -11.62 -14.70
N LEU A 38 6.20 -10.54 -14.33
CA LEU A 38 5.50 -9.70 -15.31
C LEU A 38 6.48 -9.02 -16.27
N ASN A 39 7.62 -8.53 -15.78
CA ASN A 39 8.66 -7.96 -16.64
C ASN A 39 9.25 -9.00 -17.59
N THR A 40 9.44 -10.23 -17.14
CA THR A 40 9.90 -11.34 -17.99
C THR A 40 8.86 -11.66 -19.07
N ARG A 41 7.59 -11.76 -18.70
CA ARG A 41 6.49 -11.99 -19.63
C ARG A 41 6.33 -10.86 -20.65
N TYR A 42 6.44 -9.60 -20.20
CA TYR A 42 6.37 -8.43 -21.06
C TYR A 42 7.44 -8.43 -22.15
N ARG A 43 8.67 -8.85 -21.81
CA ARG A 43 9.81 -8.91 -22.74
C ARG A 43 9.80 -10.15 -23.64
N ASN A 44 9.02 -11.15 -23.27
CA ASN A 44 8.88 -12.37 -24.07
C ASN A 44 7.87 -12.15 -25.20
N THR A 45 8.30 -12.30 -26.47
CA THR A 45 7.50 -11.91 -27.64
C THR A 45 7.23 -13.04 -28.65
N PRO A 46 7.00 -14.31 -28.25
CA PRO A 46 6.58 -15.33 -29.19
C PRO A 46 5.21 -14.98 -29.78
N LEU A 47 4.99 -15.29 -31.04
CA LEU A 47 3.69 -15.09 -31.67
C LEU A 47 2.66 -16.16 -31.27
N ASP A 48 3.13 -17.35 -30.94
CA ASP A 48 2.31 -18.47 -30.45
C ASP A 48 3.03 -19.18 -29.29
N CYS A 49 2.27 -19.77 -28.40
CA CYS A 49 2.78 -20.57 -27.28
C CYS A 49 2.87 -22.06 -27.63
N PRO A 50 3.71 -22.86 -26.92
CA PRO A 50 3.75 -24.30 -27.07
C PRO A 50 2.35 -24.91 -26.96
N GLY A 51 2.10 -25.98 -27.73
CA GLY A 51 0.80 -26.64 -27.76
C GLY A 51 -0.27 -25.92 -28.60
N ASN A 52 0.15 -25.04 -29.49
CA ASN A 52 -0.74 -24.25 -30.34
C ASN A 52 -1.70 -23.35 -29.55
N HIS A 53 -1.19 -22.71 -28.51
CA HIS A 53 -1.92 -21.72 -27.74
C HIS A 53 -1.59 -20.31 -28.22
N ALA A 54 -2.51 -19.38 -28.09
CA ALA A 54 -2.29 -17.98 -28.38
C ALA A 54 -1.23 -17.36 -27.46
N ALA A 55 -0.52 -16.33 -27.93
CA ALA A 55 0.64 -15.74 -27.24
C ALA A 55 0.36 -15.33 -25.77
N TYR A 56 -0.85 -14.88 -25.44
CA TYR A 56 -1.17 -14.46 -24.07
C TYR A 56 -1.13 -15.59 -23.02
N PHE A 57 -1.05 -16.86 -23.43
CA PHE A 57 -0.84 -17.97 -22.51
C PHE A 57 0.58 -18.02 -21.93
N CYS A 58 1.59 -17.61 -22.68
CA CYS A 58 2.98 -17.73 -22.25
C CYS A 58 3.79 -16.42 -22.27
N SER A 59 3.22 -15.34 -22.79
CA SER A 59 3.91 -14.05 -22.92
C SER A 59 2.98 -12.88 -22.67
N GLY A 60 3.55 -11.68 -22.61
CA GLY A 60 2.80 -10.45 -22.39
C GLY A 60 2.05 -10.40 -21.05
N VAL A 61 1.39 -9.30 -20.80
CA VAL A 61 0.68 -9.02 -19.55
C VAL A 61 -0.72 -8.51 -19.85
N LEU A 62 -1.72 -9.12 -19.22
CA LEU A 62 -3.12 -8.69 -19.31
C LEU A 62 -3.41 -7.67 -18.23
N VAL A 63 -3.70 -6.44 -18.61
CA VAL A 63 -4.05 -5.36 -17.69
C VAL A 63 -5.43 -4.80 -18.01
N SER A 64 -6.24 -4.54 -16.97
CA SER A 64 -7.48 -3.82 -17.12
C SER A 64 -7.39 -2.50 -16.37
N ASP A 65 -7.58 -1.41 -17.10
CA ASP A 65 -7.69 -0.10 -16.52
C ASP A 65 -8.95 0.01 -15.67
N LEU A 66 -8.84 0.66 -14.52
CA LEU A 66 -9.95 1.01 -13.67
C LEU A 66 -10.19 2.51 -13.80
N ALA A 67 -11.38 2.89 -14.19
CA ALA A 67 -11.80 4.27 -14.05
C ALA A 67 -11.68 4.65 -12.57
N GLY A 68 -11.00 5.76 -12.28
CA GLY A 68 -10.65 6.20 -10.93
C GLY A 68 -11.84 6.59 -10.03
N GLY A 69 -13.01 5.99 -10.24
CA GLY A 69 -14.17 6.11 -9.39
C GLY A 69 -13.97 5.32 -8.11
N LEU A 70 -14.09 5.98 -6.97
CA LEU A 70 -13.98 5.38 -5.62
C LEU A 70 -15.16 4.46 -5.26
N VAL A 71 -16.12 4.29 -6.16
CA VAL A 71 -17.43 3.69 -5.88
C VAL A 71 -17.54 2.24 -6.35
N GLU A 72 -16.75 1.83 -7.34
CA GLU A 72 -16.83 0.48 -7.89
C GLU A 72 -15.62 -0.36 -7.46
N LYS A 73 -15.89 -1.49 -6.87
CA LYS A 73 -14.86 -2.49 -6.57
C LYS A 73 -14.33 -3.06 -7.88
N PHE A 74 -13.03 -3.27 -7.98
CA PHE A 74 -12.41 -3.69 -9.24
C PHE A 74 -12.93 -5.03 -9.78
N TRP A 75 -13.50 -5.89 -8.93
CA TRP A 75 -14.10 -7.17 -9.33
C TRP A 75 -15.58 -7.08 -9.73
N GLU A 76 -16.22 -5.93 -9.57
CA GLU A 76 -17.57 -5.68 -10.04
C GLU A 76 -17.55 -5.24 -11.51
N HIS A 77 -18.55 -5.63 -12.27
CA HIS A 77 -18.66 -5.29 -13.67
C HIS A 77 -19.47 -4.01 -13.85
N THR A 78 -18.97 -3.13 -14.67
CA THR A 78 -19.74 -1.95 -15.10
C THR A 78 -21.03 -2.38 -15.83
N PRO A 79 -22.06 -1.54 -15.88
CA PRO A 79 -23.27 -1.84 -16.65
C PRO A 79 -22.96 -2.24 -18.10
N THR A 80 -21.99 -1.58 -18.73
CA THR A 80 -21.53 -1.91 -20.07
C THR A 80 -20.91 -3.31 -20.14
N ALA A 81 -20.02 -3.67 -19.21
CA ALA A 81 -19.43 -5.00 -19.16
C ALA A 81 -20.48 -6.08 -18.93
N LYS A 82 -21.50 -5.82 -18.08
CA LYS A 82 -22.64 -6.74 -17.89
C LYS A 82 -23.43 -6.97 -19.17
N THR A 83 -23.72 -5.92 -19.92
CA THR A 83 -24.42 -6.01 -21.20
C THR A 83 -23.61 -6.79 -22.23
N LEU A 84 -22.30 -6.61 -22.28
CA LEU A 84 -21.40 -7.28 -23.22
C LEU A 84 -21.03 -8.71 -22.80
N GLY A 85 -21.26 -9.10 -21.56
CA GLY A 85 -20.77 -10.36 -20.99
C GLY A 85 -19.24 -10.44 -20.90
N ALA A 86 -18.55 -9.31 -21.10
CA ALA A 86 -17.09 -9.24 -21.14
C ALA A 86 -16.57 -7.89 -20.69
N ARG A 87 -15.37 -7.89 -20.14
CA ARG A 87 -14.63 -6.70 -19.72
C ARG A 87 -13.41 -6.46 -20.58
N SER A 88 -13.08 -5.18 -20.75
CA SER A 88 -11.96 -4.71 -21.55
C SER A 88 -10.62 -4.84 -20.82
N PHE A 89 -9.64 -5.37 -21.52
CA PHE A 89 -8.24 -5.47 -21.11
C PHE A 89 -7.33 -4.95 -22.21
N SER A 90 -6.14 -4.52 -21.84
CA SER A 90 -5.02 -4.29 -22.76
C SER A 90 -4.01 -5.42 -22.59
N TYR A 91 -3.39 -5.83 -23.70
CA TYR A 91 -2.32 -6.81 -23.70
C TYR A 91 -1.00 -6.10 -23.95
N LEU A 92 -0.19 -6.00 -22.89
CA LEU A 92 1.09 -5.33 -22.93
C LEU A 92 2.21 -6.30 -23.31
N ARG A 93 2.98 -5.94 -24.31
CA ARG A 93 4.14 -6.68 -24.80
C ARG A 93 5.14 -5.71 -25.42
N SER A 94 6.45 -5.97 -25.27
CA SER A 94 7.50 -5.00 -25.62
C SER A 94 7.61 -4.67 -27.10
N ASP A 95 7.17 -5.57 -27.99
CA ASP A 95 7.19 -5.39 -29.43
C ASP A 95 5.96 -4.63 -29.99
N LEU A 96 4.91 -4.44 -29.20
CA LEU A 96 3.69 -3.79 -29.68
C LEU A 96 3.77 -2.25 -29.74
N GLY A 97 4.82 -1.64 -29.19
CA GLY A 97 4.99 -0.19 -29.24
C GLY A 97 4.00 0.63 -28.40
N ILE A 98 3.15 -0.02 -27.59
CA ILE A 98 2.17 0.65 -26.73
C ILE A 98 2.91 1.52 -25.71
N ARG A 99 2.51 2.79 -25.58
CA ARG A 99 3.13 3.78 -24.68
C ARG A 99 2.17 4.42 -23.71
N THR A 100 0.89 4.19 -23.88
CA THR A 100 -0.16 4.82 -23.05
C THR A 100 -1.15 3.79 -22.55
N LEU A 101 -1.71 4.04 -21.38
CA LEU A 101 -2.92 3.40 -20.88
C LEU A 101 -3.96 4.49 -20.67
N THR A 102 -5.23 4.14 -20.75
CA THR A 102 -6.32 5.12 -20.67
C THR A 102 -6.55 5.64 -19.26
N GLN A 103 -6.14 4.88 -18.25
CA GLN A 103 -6.41 5.20 -16.84
C GLN A 103 -5.14 5.20 -15.98
N THR A 104 -5.29 5.70 -14.77
CA THR A 104 -4.19 5.94 -13.83
C THR A 104 -3.72 4.70 -13.08
N GLY A 105 -4.50 3.64 -13.12
CA GLY A 105 -4.21 2.37 -12.45
C GLY A 105 -5.23 1.30 -12.83
N GLY A 106 -5.05 0.11 -12.29
CA GLY A 106 -5.91 -1.00 -12.60
C GLY A 106 -5.47 -2.32 -11.97
N MET A 107 -5.85 -3.41 -12.60
CA MET A 107 -5.53 -4.77 -12.17
C MET A 107 -4.74 -5.51 -13.25
N VAL A 108 -3.89 -6.43 -12.80
CA VAL A 108 -3.13 -7.36 -13.61
C VAL A 108 -3.70 -8.75 -13.41
N PHE A 109 -3.97 -9.47 -14.48
CA PHE A 109 -4.45 -10.84 -14.41
C PHE A 109 -3.30 -11.85 -14.50
N PHE A 110 -3.50 -13.00 -13.86
CA PHE A 110 -2.71 -14.19 -14.15
C PHE A 110 -2.79 -14.54 -15.64
N ASP A 111 -1.75 -15.15 -16.15
CA ASP A 111 -1.88 -15.84 -17.43
C ASP A 111 -2.82 -17.06 -17.28
N PRO A 112 -3.42 -17.53 -18.40
CA PRO A 112 -4.40 -18.59 -18.32
C PRO A 112 -3.87 -19.90 -17.72
N PHE A 113 -2.60 -20.26 -17.94
CA PHE A 113 -2.04 -21.48 -17.36
C PHE A 113 -1.88 -21.38 -15.85
N THR A 114 -1.36 -20.26 -15.37
CA THR A 114 -1.24 -19.99 -13.92
C THR A 114 -2.62 -19.88 -13.28
N ALA A 115 -3.57 -19.19 -13.92
CA ALA A 115 -4.94 -19.09 -13.42
C ALA A 115 -5.60 -20.48 -13.25
N ILE A 116 -5.49 -21.33 -14.26
CA ILE A 116 -6.02 -22.70 -14.22
C ILE A 116 -5.39 -23.51 -13.09
N SER A 117 -4.08 -23.40 -12.89
CA SER A 117 -3.39 -24.10 -11.80
C SER A 117 -3.87 -23.67 -10.41
N GLN A 118 -4.43 -22.49 -10.29
CA GLN A 118 -5.03 -21.92 -9.07
C GLN A 118 -6.55 -22.13 -9.00
N GLY A 119 -7.14 -22.91 -9.92
CA GLY A 119 -8.58 -23.12 -9.98
C GLY A 119 -9.37 -21.90 -10.46
N LYS A 120 -8.72 -20.95 -11.11
CA LYS A 120 -9.32 -19.73 -11.67
C LYS A 120 -9.37 -19.83 -13.20
N ALA A 121 -10.16 -18.99 -13.85
CA ALA A 121 -10.27 -18.98 -15.31
C ALA A 121 -10.03 -17.60 -15.89
N VAL A 122 -9.21 -17.56 -16.94
CA VAL A 122 -9.05 -16.39 -17.82
C VAL A 122 -9.52 -16.80 -19.22
N ASP A 123 -10.68 -16.31 -19.61
CA ASP A 123 -11.28 -16.62 -20.93
C ASP A 123 -11.28 -15.36 -21.80
N VAL A 124 -10.25 -15.22 -22.64
CA VAL A 124 -10.15 -14.14 -23.62
C VAL A 124 -10.98 -14.51 -24.83
N LEU A 125 -11.99 -13.72 -25.15
CA LEU A 125 -12.95 -14.00 -26.21
C LEU A 125 -12.44 -13.53 -27.57
N CYS A 126 -12.07 -12.27 -27.65
CA CYS A 126 -11.55 -11.68 -28.88
C CYS A 126 -10.57 -10.53 -28.60
N ALA A 127 -9.86 -10.13 -29.65
CA ALA A 127 -8.91 -9.03 -29.64
C ALA A 127 -9.23 -8.04 -30.75
N TYR A 128 -8.98 -6.77 -30.46
CA TYR A 128 -8.97 -5.67 -31.41
C TYR A 128 -7.55 -5.11 -31.47
N PRO A 129 -6.96 -4.91 -32.62
CA PRO A 129 -5.64 -4.29 -32.77
C PRO A 129 -5.53 -2.93 -32.09
N LEU A 130 -6.59 -2.14 -32.05
CA LEU A 130 -6.67 -0.86 -31.34
C LEU A 130 -7.75 -0.86 -30.27
N THR A 131 -7.59 0.03 -29.29
CA THR A 131 -8.67 0.27 -28.31
C THR A 131 -9.91 0.76 -29.03
N ALA A 132 -11.07 0.12 -28.79
CA ALA A 132 -12.35 0.51 -29.32
C ALA A 132 -13.26 0.95 -28.20
N ASN A 133 -14.00 2.02 -28.39
CA ASN A 133 -15.07 2.37 -27.47
C ASN A 133 -16.31 1.49 -27.79
N ILE A 134 -16.51 0.43 -26.97
CA ILE A 134 -17.57 -0.58 -27.19
C ILE A 134 -18.93 -0.07 -26.70
N LEU A 135 -19.06 1.18 -26.31
CA LEU A 135 -20.30 1.77 -25.76
C LEU A 135 -21.50 1.75 -26.73
N GLN A 136 -21.30 1.43 -28.00
CA GLN A 136 -22.38 1.53 -29.01
C GLN A 136 -22.99 0.20 -29.45
N GLY A 137 -22.91 -0.86 -28.67
CA GLY A 137 -23.78 -2.02 -28.81
C GLY A 137 -23.56 -2.97 -29.99
N LEU A 138 -22.64 -2.67 -30.88
CA LEU A 138 -22.42 -3.44 -32.12
C LEU A 138 -21.11 -4.23 -32.16
N TYR A 139 -20.23 -4.12 -31.15
CA TYR A 139 -18.83 -4.52 -31.27
C TYR A 139 -18.34 -5.37 -30.10
N GLY A 140 -19.19 -6.24 -29.57
CA GLY A 140 -18.73 -7.31 -28.69
C GLY A 140 -18.15 -8.47 -29.51
N CYS A 141 -17.47 -9.39 -28.85
CA CYS A 141 -17.02 -10.63 -29.47
C CYS A 141 -18.20 -11.59 -29.78
N GLY A 142 -19.42 -11.10 -29.86
CA GLY A 142 -20.63 -11.94 -29.90
C GLY A 142 -20.82 -12.79 -28.65
N THR A 143 -21.80 -13.67 -28.68
CA THR A 143 -22.07 -14.65 -27.62
C THR A 143 -20.99 -15.73 -27.54
N GLY A 144 -19.71 -15.36 -27.32
CA GLY A 144 -18.66 -16.31 -27.07
C GLY A 144 -17.46 -16.28 -28.01
N GLY A 145 -17.25 -15.20 -28.77
CA GLY A 145 -16.12 -15.09 -29.70
C GLY A 145 -16.27 -15.98 -30.93
N SER A 146 -17.51 -16.17 -31.39
CA SER A 146 -17.83 -16.95 -32.59
C SER A 146 -17.38 -16.22 -33.84
N GLU A 147 -16.73 -16.92 -34.77
CA GLU A 147 -16.41 -16.42 -36.12
C GLU A 147 -17.65 -16.02 -36.90
N ALA A 148 -18.81 -16.53 -36.57
CA ALA A 148 -20.09 -16.18 -37.17
C ALA A 148 -20.67 -14.85 -36.67
N ASP A 149 -20.04 -14.19 -35.67
CA ASP A 149 -20.47 -12.87 -35.23
C ASP A 149 -20.26 -11.85 -36.39
N PRO A 150 -21.27 -11.06 -36.74
CA PRO A 150 -21.15 -10.02 -37.78
C PRO A 150 -20.01 -9.00 -37.51
N ALA A 151 -19.64 -8.82 -36.24
CA ALA A 151 -18.52 -7.95 -35.88
C ALA A 151 -17.15 -8.62 -36.04
N SER A 152 -17.10 -9.92 -36.29
CA SER A 152 -15.83 -10.63 -36.45
C SER A 152 -15.20 -10.34 -37.84
N CYS A 153 -13.89 -10.29 -37.89
CA CYS A 153 -13.15 -10.10 -39.14
C CYS A 153 -13.43 -11.21 -40.18
N PRO A 154 -13.49 -12.51 -39.81
CA PRO A 154 -13.85 -13.56 -40.74
C PRO A 154 -15.25 -13.37 -41.35
N ALA A 155 -16.25 -12.97 -40.57
CA ALA A 155 -17.59 -12.68 -41.08
C ALA A 155 -17.63 -11.51 -42.10
N GLN A 156 -16.66 -10.61 -42.00
CA GLN A 156 -16.49 -9.47 -42.92
C GLN A 156 -15.50 -9.75 -44.05
N GLY A 157 -15.07 -11.00 -44.22
CA GLY A 157 -14.14 -11.41 -45.27
C GLY A 157 -12.67 -11.01 -44.99
N VAL A 158 -12.34 -10.66 -43.76
CA VAL A 158 -11.00 -10.24 -43.31
C VAL A 158 -10.33 -11.41 -42.58
N SER A 159 -9.30 -12.00 -43.17
CA SER A 159 -8.66 -13.21 -42.67
C SER A 159 -7.19 -13.06 -42.26
N ASP A 160 -6.55 -11.98 -42.67
CA ASP A 160 -5.12 -11.75 -42.47
C ASP A 160 -4.80 -10.28 -42.14
N VAL A 161 -3.52 -10.01 -41.89
CA VAL A 161 -3.04 -8.66 -41.51
C VAL A 161 -3.22 -7.64 -42.63
N PRO A 162 -2.82 -7.91 -43.90
CA PRO A 162 -3.07 -6.98 -44.99
C PRO A 162 -4.56 -6.69 -45.18
N GLY A 163 -5.41 -7.70 -45.10
CA GLY A 163 -6.86 -7.54 -45.18
C GLY A 163 -7.41 -6.67 -44.06
N TRP A 164 -6.90 -6.84 -42.83
CA TRP A 164 -7.32 -6.01 -41.70
C TRP A 164 -6.89 -4.55 -41.88
N LEU A 165 -5.65 -4.30 -42.30
CA LEU A 165 -5.15 -2.93 -42.54
C LEU A 165 -5.95 -2.25 -43.66
N ALA A 166 -6.26 -2.98 -44.76
CA ALA A 166 -7.09 -2.47 -45.84
C ALA A 166 -8.52 -2.16 -45.35
N HIS A 167 -9.12 -3.06 -44.58
CA HIS A 167 -10.43 -2.85 -43.99
C HIS A 167 -10.45 -1.60 -43.08
N PHE A 168 -9.48 -1.47 -42.19
CA PHE A 168 -9.35 -0.32 -41.29
C PHE A 168 -9.21 1.00 -42.05
N GLN A 169 -8.42 0.99 -43.12
CA GLN A 169 -8.27 2.14 -44.00
C GLN A 169 -9.56 2.50 -44.74
N GLN A 170 -10.29 1.49 -45.26
CA GLN A 170 -11.60 1.68 -45.89
C GLN A 170 -12.65 2.22 -44.95
N GLN A 171 -12.56 1.89 -43.68
CA GLN A 171 -13.44 2.43 -42.60
C GLN A 171 -13.01 3.83 -42.09
N GLY A 172 -12.10 4.50 -42.81
CA GLY A 172 -11.62 5.84 -42.48
C GLY A 172 -10.67 5.88 -41.28
N GLN A 173 -10.01 4.77 -40.97
CA GLN A 173 -9.14 4.61 -39.81
C GLN A 173 -9.87 4.91 -38.50
N ASP A 174 -11.14 4.58 -38.42
CA ASP A 174 -11.96 4.74 -37.20
C ASP A 174 -11.83 3.50 -36.32
N PRO A 175 -11.20 3.60 -35.12
CA PRO A 175 -11.10 2.47 -34.18
C PRO A 175 -12.46 1.88 -33.76
N LEU A 176 -13.54 2.65 -33.87
CA LEU A 176 -14.89 2.18 -33.57
C LEU A 176 -15.46 1.24 -34.61
N ARG A 177 -14.87 1.21 -35.79
CA ARG A 177 -15.34 0.42 -36.95
C ARG A 177 -14.43 -0.77 -37.28
N GLN A 178 -13.43 -1.04 -36.47
CA GLN A 178 -12.59 -2.20 -36.65
C GLN A 178 -13.35 -3.49 -36.34
N CYS A 179 -13.08 -4.55 -37.06
CA CYS A 179 -13.58 -5.87 -36.76
C CYS A 179 -12.75 -6.58 -35.70
N SER A 180 -13.35 -7.52 -34.95
CA SER A 180 -12.69 -8.31 -33.94
C SER A 180 -12.06 -9.60 -34.50
N LEU A 181 -10.95 -10.02 -33.90
CA LEU A 181 -10.28 -11.29 -34.18
C LEU A 181 -10.42 -12.22 -32.99
N SER A 182 -10.72 -13.51 -33.21
CA SER A 182 -10.88 -14.47 -32.12
C SER A 182 -9.56 -14.69 -31.39
N SER A 183 -9.57 -14.52 -30.07
CA SER A 183 -8.41 -14.82 -29.23
C SER A 183 -8.25 -16.31 -28.96
N ARG A 184 -9.27 -17.12 -29.23
CA ARG A 184 -9.25 -18.57 -29.06
C ARG A 184 -8.59 -19.29 -30.23
N ILE A 185 -8.43 -18.60 -31.34
CA ILE A 185 -7.77 -19.12 -32.56
C ILE A 185 -6.38 -18.47 -32.64
N PRO A 186 -5.28 -19.21 -32.37
CA PRO A 186 -3.94 -18.62 -32.30
C PRO A 186 -3.57 -17.81 -33.53
N ALA A 187 -3.92 -18.27 -34.73
CA ALA A 187 -3.64 -17.54 -35.97
C ALA A 187 -4.34 -16.16 -36.04
N GLN A 188 -5.58 -16.05 -35.56
CA GLN A 188 -6.31 -14.78 -35.51
C GLN A 188 -5.77 -13.84 -34.45
N PHE A 189 -5.45 -14.40 -33.27
CA PHE A 189 -4.82 -13.60 -32.22
C PHE A 189 -3.47 -13.05 -32.68
N ARG A 190 -2.65 -13.87 -33.31
CA ARG A 190 -1.39 -13.45 -33.96
C ARG A 190 -1.64 -12.35 -34.99
N ALA A 191 -2.65 -12.49 -35.84
CA ALA A 191 -3.01 -11.46 -36.81
C ALA A 191 -3.37 -10.12 -36.14
N SER A 192 -4.07 -10.16 -35.00
CA SER A 192 -4.36 -8.95 -34.19
C SER A 192 -3.09 -8.25 -33.71
N LEU A 193 -2.10 -9.00 -33.21
CA LEU A 193 -0.84 -8.43 -32.73
C LEU A 193 -0.03 -7.83 -33.89
N LEU A 194 0.11 -8.55 -34.98
CA LEU A 194 0.84 -8.08 -36.17
C LEU A 194 0.16 -6.88 -36.87
N ALA A 195 -1.19 -6.85 -36.86
CA ALA A 195 -1.92 -5.69 -37.34
C ALA A 195 -1.64 -4.44 -36.49
N HIS A 196 -1.60 -4.59 -35.17
CA HIS A 196 -1.23 -3.50 -34.27
C HIS A 196 0.20 -3.01 -34.51
N GLU A 197 1.17 -3.92 -34.62
CA GLU A 197 2.58 -3.60 -34.87
C GLU A 197 2.79 -2.85 -36.20
N GLN A 198 2.01 -3.20 -37.22
CA GLN A 198 2.10 -2.59 -38.55
C GLN A 198 1.33 -1.28 -38.69
N LEU A 199 0.60 -0.85 -37.63
CA LEU A 199 -0.04 0.46 -37.64
C LEU A 199 1.01 1.57 -37.61
N GLY A 200 0.92 2.48 -38.56
CA GLY A 200 1.82 3.63 -38.64
C GLY A 200 1.39 4.78 -37.74
N GLY A 201 2.32 5.73 -37.55
CA GLY A 201 2.04 6.99 -36.87
C GLY A 201 1.69 6.85 -35.38
N GLY A 202 0.76 7.67 -34.89
CA GLY A 202 0.36 7.69 -33.48
C GLY A 202 -0.48 6.48 -33.02
N TRP A 203 -0.96 5.66 -33.93
CA TRP A 203 -1.81 4.51 -33.60
C TRP A 203 -1.06 3.42 -32.82
N VAL A 204 0.18 3.13 -33.19
CA VAL A 204 1.01 2.10 -32.54
C VAL A 204 1.28 2.37 -31.07
N THR A 205 1.16 3.63 -30.64
CA THR A 205 1.39 4.01 -29.22
C THR A 205 0.15 3.82 -28.35
N GLN A 206 -1.01 3.61 -28.96
CA GLN A 206 -2.27 3.41 -28.26
C GLN A 206 -2.41 1.95 -27.79
N PRO A 207 -3.17 1.67 -26.74
CA PRO A 207 -3.39 0.31 -26.31
C PRO A 207 -4.25 -0.46 -27.30
N ASN A 208 -4.00 -1.75 -27.43
CA ASN A 208 -4.92 -2.70 -28.02
C ASN A 208 -6.09 -2.98 -27.08
N LYS A 209 -7.05 -3.79 -27.50
CA LYS A 209 -8.16 -4.18 -26.65
C LYS A 209 -8.44 -5.67 -26.76
N LEU A 210 -8.47 -6.35 -25.61
CA LEU A 210 -8.92 -7.72 -25.46
C LEU A 210 -10.22 -7.73 -24.66
N MET A 211 -11.15 -8.57 -25.07
CA MET A 211 -12.39 -8.79 -24.33
C MET A 211 -12.27 -10.09 -23.54
N VAL A 212 -12.26 -9.95 -22.21
CA VAL A 212 -12.21 -11.09 -21.29
C VAL A 212 -13.60 -11.34 -20.73
N ARG A 213 -14.04 -12.59 -20.76
CA ARG A 213 -15.36 -13.00 -20.22
C ARG A 213 -15.52 -12.53 -18.79
N ASN A 214 -16.69 -12.04 -18.46
CA ASN A 214 -17.06 -11.69 -17.11
C ASN A 214 -16.95 -12.90 -16.18
N TRP A 215 -16.48 -12.64 -14.98
CA TRP A 215 -16.43 -13.59 -13.87
C TRP A 215 -17.63 -13.41 -12.93
N ASP A 216 -17.80 -14.29 -11.96
CA ASP A 216 -18.84 -14.13 -10.94
C ASP A 216 -18.40 -13.05 -9.90
N GLU A 217 -19.09 -11.93 -9.90
CA GLU A 217 -18.86 -10.82 -8.95
C GLU A 217 -19.06 -11.21 -7.49
N ARG A 218 -19.84 -12.28 -7.23
CA ARG A 218 -20.14 -12.77 -5.88
C ARG A 218 -19.02 -13.61 -5.29
N ALA A 219 -18.07 -14.02 -6.11
CA ALA A 219 -16.93 -14.85 -5.74
C ALA A 219 -15.61 -14.10 -6.01
N PRO A 220 -15.33 -12.97 -5.33
CA PRO A 220 -14.14 -12.16 -5.61
C PRO A 220 -12.82 -12.93 -5.47
N ALA A 221 -12.74 -13.94 -4.61
CA ALA A 221 -11.58 -14.80 -4.47
C ALA A 221 -11.27 -15.65 -5.73
N GLN A 222 -12.27 -15.87 -6.59
CA GLN A 222 -12.14 -16.60 -7.85
C GLN A 222 -11.70 -15.70 -9.03
N VAL A 223 -11.66 -14.39 -8.83
CA VAL A 223 -11.16 -13.46 -9.86
C VAL A 223 -9.69 -13.76 -10.11
N PRO A 224 -9.27 -13.93 -11.39
CA PRO A 224 -7.89 -14.30 -11.72
C PRO A 224 -6.92 -13.10 -11.64
N VAL A 225 -7.07 -12.25 -10.62
CA VAL A 225 -6.20 -11.11 -10.39
C VAL A 225 -4.92 -11.55 -9.69
N GLN A 226 -3.78 -11.09 -10.22
CA GLN A 226 -2.44 -11.36 -9.68
C GLN A 226 -1.89 -10.17 -8.90
N ALA A 227 -2.16 -8.96 -9.39
CA ALA A 227 -1.70 -7.72 -8.76
C ALA A 227 -2.62 -6.56 -9.10
N LEU A 228 -2.51 -5.51 -8.35
CA LEU A 228 -2.99 -4.17 -8.69
C LEU A 228 -1.82 -3.34 -9.20
N PHE A 229 -2.09 -2.35 -10.04
CA PHE A 229 -1.04 -1.43 -10.50
C PHE A 229 -1.53 0.01 -10.50
N TYR A 230 -0.58 0.93 -10.47
CA TYR A 230 -0.82 2.35 -10.73
C TYR A 230 0.31 2.92 -11.59
N ASN A 231 -0.03 3.98 -12.32
CA ASN A 231 0.93 4.73 -13.13
C ASN A 231 1.67 5.74 -12.25
N LEU A 232 3.00 5.77 -12.33
CA LEU A 232 3.90 6.60 -11.52
C LEU A 232 3.60 8.09 -11.56
N ASN A 233 3.10 8.59 -12.66
CA ASN A 233 2.91 10.02 -12.84
C ASN A 233 1.64 10.59 -12.20
N GLN A 234 0.90 9.75 -11.44
CA GLN A 234 -0.39 10.16 -10.90
C GLN A 234 -0.60 9.65 -9.47
N SER A 235 -0.45 10.54 -8.50
CA SER A 235 -0.66 10.24 -7.07
C SER A 235 -2.04 9.65 -6.76
N ALA A 236 -3.08 10.04 -7.51
CA ALA A 236 -4.42 9.48 -7.37
C ALA A 236 -4.47 7.98 -7.69
N GLY A 237 -3.65 7.49 -8.60
CA GLY A 237 -3.64 6.08 -9.00
C GLY A 237 -3.24 5.13 -7.88
N LEU A 238 -2.24 5.48 -7.08
CA LEU A 238 -1.84 4.65 -5.94
C LEU A 238 -2.95 4.55 -4.90
N ARG A 239 -3.59 5.66 -4.55
CA ARG A 239 -4.70 5.66 -3.60
C ARG A 239 -5.85 4.76 -4.06
N VAL A 240 -6.16 4.78 -5.34
CA VAL A 240 -7.15 3.87 -5.93
C VAL A 240 -6.70 2.41 -5.80
N ALA A 241 -5.43 2.11 -6.06
CA ALA A 241 -4.89 0.76 -5.90
C ALA A 241 -4.94 0.29 -4.43
N GLU A 242 -4.57 1.14 -3.47
CA GLU A 242 -4.63 0.85 -2.04
C GLU A 242 -6.06 0.62 -1.55
N ASN A 243 -7.03 1.43 -1.99
CA ASN A 243 -8.43 1.25 -1.67
C ASN A 243 -8.96 -0.09 -2.21
N ASN A 244 -8.67 -0.39 -3.47
CA ASN A 244 -9.06 -1.65 -4.09
C ASN A 244 -8.43 -2.87 -3.40
N GLN A 245 -7.16 -2.76 -3.00
CA GLN A 245 -6.47 -3.82 -2.28
C GLN A 245 -7.12 -4.08 -0.92
N ARG A 246 -7.41 -3.03 -0.17
CA ARG A 246 -8.10 -3.12 1.11
C ARG A 246 -9.48 -3.74 0.98
N ASP A 247 -10.27 -3.31 0.00
CA ASP A 247 -11.61 -3.83 -0.21
C ASP A 247 -11.57 -5.31 -0.63
N TYR A 248 -10.58 -5.68 -1.45
CA TYR A 248 -10.35 -7.08 -1.82
C TYR A 248 -9.97 -7.94 -0.61
N TYR A 249 -9.08 -7.43 0.26
CA TYR A 249 -8.72 -8.10 1.49
C TYR A 249 -9.93 -8.29 2.42
N LYS A 250 -10.77 -7.27 2.60
CA LYS A 250 -12.01 -7.38 3.39
C LYS A 250 -12.95 -8.45 2.83
N ALA A 251 -13.01 -8.59 1.52
CA ALA A 251 -13.90 -9.53 0.86
C ALA A 251 -13.35 -10.96 0.81
N THR A 252 -12.04 -11.16 0.78
CA THR A 252 -11.41 -12.45 0.46
C THR A 252 -10.41 -12.95 1.50
N GLY A 253 -9.91 -12.09 2.38
CA GLY A 253 -8.78 -12.38 3.25
C GLY A 253 -7.43 -12.47 2.53
N GLN A 254 -7.35 -12.13 1.24
CA GLN A 254 -6.14 -12.21 0.44
C GLN A 254 -5.60 -10.82 0.10
N TRP A 255 -4.30 -10.64 0.28
CA TRP A 255 -3.60 -9.44 -0.16
C TRP A 255 -3.11 -9.58 -1.60
N LEU A 256 -3.35 -8.54 -2.41
CA LEU A 256 -2.77 -8.40 -3.73
C LEU A 256 -1.57 -7.44 -3.66
N PRO A 257 -0.42 -7.75 -4.27
CA PRO A 257 0.65 -6.77 -4.38
C PRO A 257 0.20 -5.58 -5.22
N ILE A 258 0.64 -4.39 -4.82
CA ILE A 258 0.51 -3.19 -5.64
C ILE A 258 1.82 -2.99 -6.38
N LEU A 259 1.74 -2.85 -7.68
CA LEU A 259 2.87 -2.62 -8.56
C LEU A 259 2.84 -1.21 -9.12
N ARG A 260 3.99 -0.63 -9.21
CA ARG A 260 4.21 0.62 -9.91
C ARG A 260 4.50 0.32 -11.37
N LEU A 261 3.69 0.86 -12.27
CA LEU A 261 3.93 0.77 -13.70
C LEU A 261 4.63 2.03 -14.18
N ASN A 262 5.88 1.89 -14.53
CA ASN A 262 6.65 2.95 -15.16
C ASN A 262 6.39 2.93 -16.68
N LEU A 263 5.87 4.01 -17.21
CA LEU A 263 5.70 4.21 -18.63
C LEU A 263 7.00 4.83 -19.17
N ALA A 264 7.94 3.97 -19.49
CA ALA A 264 9.16 4.21 -20.24
C ALA A 264 10.18 5.20 -19.68
N GLY A 265 11.41 4.74 -19.72
CA GLY A 265 12.62 5.55 -19.77
C GLY A 265 12.68 6.49 -21.00
N ALA A 266 13.78 7.20 -21.15
CA ALA A 266 13.99 8.26 -22.15
C ALA A 266 13.65 7.89 -23.60
N ASP A 267 13.59 6.60 -23.93
CA ASP A 267 13.30 6.09 -25.28
C ASP A 267 11.84 5.67 -25.49
N GLY A 268 10.98 5.82 -24.50
CA GLY A 268 9.53 5.71 -24.65
C GLY A 268 8.96 4.32 -24.98
N VAL A 269 9.70 3.22 -24.82
CA VAL A 269 9.31 1.92 -25.38
C VAL A 269 9.06 0.83 -24.33
N VAL A 270 9.41 1.01 -23.08
CA VAL A 270 9.40 -0.10 -22.12
C VAL A 270 8.51 0.19 -20.93
N PHE A 271 7.42 -0.57 -20.79
CA PHE A 271 6.73 -0.69 -19.52
C PHE A 271 7.62 -1.49 -18.56
N GLU A 272 7.79 -0.98 -17.35
CA GLU A 272 8.46 -1.69 -16.29
C GLU A 272 7.56 -1.79 -15.08
N PHE A 273 7.28 -3.02 -14.66
CA PHE A 273 6.62 -3.27 -13.41
C PHE A 273 7.68 -3.26 -12.31
N SER A 274 7.52 -2.41 -11.35
CA SER A 274 8.32 -2.42 -10.14
C SER A 274 7.41 -2.53 -8.93
N LEU A 275 7.91 -3.19 -7.89
CA LEU A 275 7.20 -3.16 -6.63
C LEU A 275 7.10 -1.71 -6.18
N GLN A 276 5.96 -1.35 -5.64
CA GLN A 276 5.89 -0.18 -4.78
C GLN A 276 6.90 -0.42 -3.66
N ASP A 277 7.90 0.45 -3.53
CA ASP A 277 9.08 0.26 -2.65
C ASP A 277 8.76 0.03 -1.18
N GLN A 278 7.50 0.03 -0.83
CA GLN A 278 7.02 -0.38 0.47
C GLN A 278 5.72 -1.14 0.29
N LEU A 279 5.80 -2.43 0.51
CA LEU A 279 4.69 -3.36 0.75
C LEU A 279 3.85 -2.99 1.99
N TYR A 280 3.68 -1.71 2.24
CA TYR A 280 2.91 -1.26 3.39
C TYR A 280 1.51 -0.92 2.94
N VAL A 281 0.73 -1.95 2.88
CA VAL A 281 -0.70 -1.81 2.88
C VAL A 281 -1.10 -1.26 4.23
N GLY A 282 -1.97 -0.31 4.27
CA GLY A 282 -2.43 0.29 5.52
C GLY A 282 -2.87 -0.74 6.56
N TYR A 283 -3.40 -1.90 6.15
CA TYR A 283 -3.78 -3.01 7.06
C TYR A 283 -2.58 -3.72 7.66
N GLU A 284 -1.56 -4.11 6.88
CA GLU A 284 -0.36 -4.76 7.41
C GLU A 284 0.39 -3.84 8.36
N VAL A 285 0.45 -2.55 8.03
CA VAL A 285 1.03 -1.55 8.90
C VAL A 285 0.22 -1.44 10.18
N ALA A 286 -1.09 -1.33 10.09
CA ALA A 286 -1.98 -1.22 11.26
C ALA A 286 -1.87 -2.45 12.15
N ASP A 287 -1.89 -3.66 11.58
CA ASP A 287 -1.77 -4.92 12.33
C ASP A 287 -0.40 -5.01 13.04
N ARG A 288 0.69 -4.67 12.34
CA ARG A 288 2.03 -4.64 12.92
C ARG A 288 2.15 -3.59 14.03
N LEU A 289 1.61 -2.40 13.83
CA LEU A 289 1.62 -1.34 14.83
C LEU A 289 0.79 -1.74 16.06
N ASN A 290 -0.37 -2.38 15.88
CA ASN A 290 -1.17 -2.91 16.96
C ASN A 290 -0.43 -4.02 17.72
N ALA A 291 0.20 -4.96 17.02
CA ALA A 291 0.99 -6.01 17.66
C ALA A 291 2.11 -5.42 18.53
N ARG A 292 2.83 -4.43 18.01
CA ARG A 292 3.87 -3.72 18.76
C ARG A 292 3.32 -2.91 19.93
N TYR A 293 2.19 -2.26 19.75
CA TYR A 293 1.55 -1.45 20.77
C TYR A 293 1.11 -2.28 21.99
N PHE A 294 0.55 -3.46 21.74
CA PHE A 294 0.08 -4.36 22.79
C PHE A 294 1.18 -5.23 23.41
N ASP A 295 2.36 -5.28 22.81
CA ASP A 295 3.51 -5.95 23.40
C ASP A 295 4.15 -5.05 24.47
N THR A 296 3.98 -5.42 25.73
CA THR A 296 4.46 -4.70 26.92
C THR A 296 5.72 -5.30 27.54
N ALA A 297 6.43 -6.17 26.82
CA ALA A 297 7.70 -6.72 27.30
C ALA A 297 8.70 -5.59 27.62
N VAL A 298 9.33 -5.68 28.79
CA VAL A 298 10.30 -4.67 29.28
C VAL A 298 11.56 -4.65 28.44
N THR A 299 11.97 -5.82 27.98
CA THR A 299 13.17 -6.00 27.16
C THR A 299 12.83 -6.77 25.89
N CYS A 300 13.56 -6.47 24.84
CA CYS A 300 13.54 -7.26 23.61
C CYS A 300 14.18 -8.63 23.83
N PRO A 301 13.93 -9.63 22.95
CA PRO A 301 14.55 -10.95 23.05
C PRO A 301 16.09 -10.93 23.06
N ASP A 302 16.71 -9.89 22.53
CA ASP A 302 18.16 -9.67 22.54
C ASP A 302 18.66 -8.87 23.75
N GLY A 303 17.81 -8.60 24.74
CA GLY A 303 18.13 -7.87 25.96
C GLY A 303 18.14 -6.35 25.84
N ARG A 304 17.88 -5.78 24.65
CA ARG A 304 17.75 -4.33 24.47
C ARG A 304 16.45 -3.80 25.08
N ALA A 305 16.37 -2.49 25.25
CA ALA A 305 15.15 -1.82 25.71
C ALA A 305 13.97 -2.08 24.77
N SER A 306 12.76 -2.07 25.31
CA SER A 306 11.50 -2.31 24.61
C SER A 306 11.35 -1.48 23.32
N LEU A 307 11.82 -0.24 23.32
CA LEU A 307 11.72 0.67 22.17
C LEU A 307 12.34 0.11 20.85
N TYR A 308 13.18 -0.93 20.95
CA TYR A 308 13.80 -1.57 19.79
C TYR A 308 12.93 -2.65 19.13
N CYS A 309 11.92 -3.17 19.80
CA CYS A 309 11.10 -4.28 19.31
C CYS A 309 9.61 -4.10 19.49
N ASN A 310 9.17 -3.31 20.46
CA ASN A 310 7.74 -3.07 20.69
C ASN A 310 7.41 -1.59 20.91
N GLY A 311 6.15 -1.29 21.18
CA GLY A 311 5.67 0.10 21.20
C GLY A 311 5.80 0.79 19.84
N VAL A 312 5.39 2.03 19.74
CA VAL A 312 5.42 2.82 18.51
C VAL A 312 5.96 4.22 18.80
N ILE A 313 6.98 4.65 18.07
CA ILE A 313 7.49 6.02 18.16
C ILE A 313 6.66 6.88 17.20
N VAL A 314 6.07 7.93 17.74
CA VAL A 314 5.13 8.81 17.07
C VAL A 314 5.67 10.24 17.10
N ARG A 315 5.72 10.90 15.96
CA ARG A 315 5.98 12.33 15.88
C ARG A 315 4.75 13.05 15.38
N GLY A 316 4.10 13.81 16.25
CA GLY A 316 3.10 14.79 15.84
C GLY A 316 3.77 15.98 15.15
N THR A 317 3.18 16.47 14.06
CA THR A 317 3.69 17.62 13.32
C THR A 317 2.58 18.44 12.70
N ALA A 318 2.80 19.74 12.58
CA ALA A 318 1.88 20.61 11.87
C ALA A 318 1.98 20.36 10.35
N ALA A 319 0.83 20.29 9.69
CA ALA A 319 0.78 20.36 8.23
C ALA A 319 0.97 21.84 7.81
N THR A 320 2.04 22.15 7.10
CA THR A 320 2.37 23.51 6.71
C THR A 320 2.97 23.56 5.31
N THR A 321 2.75 24.68 4.62
CA THR A 321 3.37 24.98 3.33
C THR A 321 4.70 25.70 3.44
N GLN A 322 5.11 26.10 4.65
CA GLN A 322 6.31 26.92 4.84
C GLN A 322 7.58 26.07 4.92
N TYR A 323 7.47 24.82 5.36
CA TYR A 323 8.58 23.86 5.44
C TYR A 323 8.05 22.42 5.37
N HIS A 324 8.90 21.52 4.95
CA HIS A 324 8.54 20.11 4.92
C HIS A 324 8.33 19.57 6.33
N SER A 325 7.20 18.90 6.56
CA SER A 325 6.79 18.43 7.89
C SER A 325 7.75 17.40 8.50
N TRP A 326 8.56 16.73 7.68
CA TRP A 326 9.59 15.79 8.15
C TRP A 326 10.90 16.46 8.58
N ASN A 327 11.10 17.73 8.27
CA ASN A 327 12.31 18.40 8.67
C ASN A 327 12.34 18.64 10.19
N PRO A 328 13.46 18.37 10.86
CA PRO A 328 13.66 18.80 12.24
C PRO A 328 13.79 20.32 12.30
N ASN A 329 13.58 20.89 13.46
CA ASN A 329 13.94 22.29 13.67
C ASN A 329 15.45 22.46 13.41
N PRO A 330 15.88 23.40 12.55
CA PRO A 330 17.29 23.53 12.18
C PRO A 330 18.25 23.87 13.33
N THR A 331 17.71 24.38 14.43
CA THR A 331 18.51 24.76 15.62
C THR A 331 18.56 23.69 16.70
N SER A 332 17.82 22.57 16.52
CA SER A 332 17.73 21.52 17.52
C SER A 332 18.57 20.31 17.13
N ILE A 333 19.36 19.79 18.07
CA ILE A 333 20.08 18.52 17.92
C ILE A 333 19.21 17.31 18.26
N THR A 334 18.02 17.55 18.77
CA THR A 334 17.04 16.52 19.13
C THR A 334 15.66 16.88 18.60
N VAL A 335 14.86 15.85 18.39
CA VAL A 335 13.47 15.95 17.95
C VAL A 335 12.59 15.28 19.00
N SER A 336 11.57 16.00 19.46
CA SER A 336 10.56 15.47 20.38
C SER A 336 9.64 14.49 19.63
N THR A 337 9.43 13.34 20.22
CA THR A 337 8.52 12.29 19.80
C THR A 337 7.77 11.73 21.00
N SER A 338 6.70 11.00 20.76
CA SER A 338 6.04 10.22 21.82
C SER A 338 6.29 8.74 21.56
N TYR A 339 6.41 7.97 22.64
CA TYR A 339 6.46 6.52 22.58
C TYR A 339 5.16 5.95 23.13
N VAL A 340 4.34 5.39 22.23
CA VAL A 340 3.03 4.84 22.60
C VAL A 340 3.11 3.33 22.74
N ARG A 341 2.64 2.85 23.90
CA ARG A 341 2.54 1.43 24.28
C ARG A 341 1.35 1.27 25.22
N ALA A 342 0.71 0.12 25.25
CA ALA A 342 -0.55 -0.10 25.97
C ALA A 342 -0.47 0.22 27.47
N ASP A 343 0.68 -0.04 28.09
CA ASP A 343 0.92 0.23 29.51
C ASP A 343 1.45 1.65 29.78
N ALA A 344 1.78 2.42 28.77
CA ALA A 344 2.28 3.78 28.94
C ALA A 344 1.16 4.82 29.10
N HIS A 345 -0.09 4.44 28.88
CA HIS A 345 -1.27 5.30 29.02
C HIS A 345 -1.13 6.67 28.36
N VAL A 346 -0.51 6.71 27.18
CA VAL A 346 -0.45 7.92 26.36
C VAL A 346 -1.82 8.14 25.75
N ILE A 347 -2.44 9.27 26.04
CA ILE A 347 -3.82 9.55 25.66
C ILE A 347 -3.91 10.14 24.26
N LYS A 348 -2.95 10.96 23.87
CA LYS A 348 -2.88 11.57 22.52
C LYS A 348 -1.45 11.97 22.18
N PRO A 349 -1.06 12.01 20.90
CA PRO A 349 0.16 12.70 20.47
C PRO A 349 -0.04 14.22 20.50
N LEU A 350 1.05 14.97 20.50
CA LEU A 350 1.05 16.44 20.53
C LEU A 350 0.22 17.08 19.40
N TRP A 351 0.24 16.48 18.22
CA TRP A 351 -0.49 16.96 17.04
C TRP A 351 -1.44 15.89 16.52
N PRO A 352 -2.55 16.28 15.85
CA PRO A 352 -3.55 15.34 15.36
C PRO A 352 -3.09 14.52 14.15
N GLN A 353 -1.95 14.84 13.55
CA GLN A 353 -1.34 14.12 12.43
C GLN A 353 0.18 14.12 12.56
N GLY A 354 0.84 13.23 11.81
CA GLY A 354 2.29 13.15 11.78
C GLY A 354 2.80 11.82 11.26
N PHE A 355 3.95 11.42 11.79
CA PHE A 355 4.73 10.26 11.35
C PHE A 355 4.76 9.17 12.41
N LEU A 356 4.70 7.92 11.94
CA LEU A 356 5.00 6.73 12.70
C LEU A 356 6.33 6.18 12.19
N PHE A 357 7.22 5.87 13.11
CA PHE A 357 8.54 5.38 12.74
C PHE A 357 8.62 3.86 12.84
N LYS A 358 9.46 3.27 11.99
CA LYS A 358 9.84 1.87 12.07
C LYS A 358 10.47 1.58 13.42
N GLU A 359 10.46 0.34 13.81
CA GLU A 359 11.19 -0.10 15.00
C GLU A 359 12.68 0.25 14.90
N GLN A 360 13.31 0.51 16.04
CA GLN A 360 14.72 0.91 16.10
C GLN A 360 15.68 -0.17 15.58
N GLY A 361 15.26 -1.43 15.63
CA GLY A 361 16.03 -2.58 15.13
C GLY A 361 15.86 -2.87 13.64
N ALA A 362 14.94 -2.18 12.96
CA ALA A 362 14.72 -2.40 11.54
C ALA A 362 15.95 -1.98 10.72
N PRO A 363 16.33 -2.75 9.69
CA PRO A 363 17.40 -2.37 8.79
C PRO A 363 16.96 -1.15 7.97
N THR A 364 17.54 0.00 8.26
CA THR A 364 17.28 1.27 7.57
C THR A 364 18.58 1.98 7.31
N ALA A 365 18.60 2.78 6.24
CA ALA A 365 19.79 3.57 5.91
C ALA A 365 20.15 4.60 6.99
N GLN A 366 19.15 5.06 7.75
CA GLN A 366 19.33 6.01 8.84
C GLN A 366 18.42 5.64 10.02
N PRO A 367 18.93 4.86 10.99
CA PRO A 367 18.15 4.51 12.17
C PRO A 367 17.91 5.75 13.04
N LEU A 368 16.72 5.81 13.65
CA LEU A 368 16.50 6.79 14.72
C LEU A 368 17.37 6.42 15.93
N THR A 369 17.89 7.42 16.59
CA THR A 369 18.64 7.23 17.83
C THR A 369 17.87 7.91 18.95
N VAL A 370 17.17 7.15 19.77
CA VAL A 370 16.56 7.67 21.01
C VAL A 370 17.70 8.01 21.97
N ARG A 371 17.71 9.21 22.52
CA ARG A 371 18.74 9.71 23.44
C ARG A 371 18.30 9.64 24.88
N CYS A 372 17.06 10.00 25.16
CA CYS A 372 16.48 9.95 26.50
C CYS A 372 14.96 9.97 26.46
N ALA A 373 14.33 9.69 27.59
CA ALA A 373 12.90 9.66 27.75
C ALA A 373 12.44 10.52 28.94
N TYR A 374 11.23 11.04 28.83
CA TYR A 374 10.51 11.73 29.90
C TYR A 374 9.10 11.12 30.04
N PRO A 375 8.60 10.93 31.27
CA PRO A 375 7.25 10.37 31.49
C PRO A 375 6.12 11.29 30.98
N ILE A 376 6.39 12.59 30.92
CA ILE A 376 5.50 13.64 30.40
C ILE A 376 6.30 14.54 29.48
N ASP A 377 5.62 15.43 28.76
CA ASP A 377 6.30 16.46 27.97
C ASP A 377 7.14 17.36 28.89
N ALA A 378 8.43 17.37 28.68
CA ALA A 378 9.36 18.19 29.44
C ALA A 378 9.47 19.63 28.90
N GLY A 379 8.84 19.94 27.78
CA GLY A 379 8.90 21.24 27.12
C GLY A 379 10.33 21.63 26.72
N THR A 380 11.17 20.64 26.41
CA THR A 380 12.59 20.84 26.16
C THR A 380 12.81 21.47 24.79
N THR A 381 13.19 22.73 24.78
CA THR A 381 13.53 23.49 23.57
C THR A 381 15.04 23.72 23.41
N THR A 382 15.86 23.17 24.28
CA THR A 382 17.29 23.45 24.34
C THR A 382 18.14 22.46 23.55
N GLU A 383 19.35 22.88 23.18
CA GLU A 383 20.30 22.06 22.42
C GLU A 383 20.65 20.72 23.10
N ASP A 384 20.64 20.65 24.43
CA ASP A 384 20.93 19.45 25.21
C ASP A 384 19.75 19.02 26.09
N ALA A 385 18.67 18.67 25.41
CA ALA A 385 17.42 18.29 26.09
C ALA A 385 17.58 17.16 27.12
N CYS A 386 18.52 16.24 26.93
CA CYS A 386 18.68 15.06 27.79
C CYS A 386 19.47 15.31 29.08
N THR A 387 20.21 16.39 29.18
CA THR A 387 21.05 16.67 30.35
C THR A 387 20.68 17.97 31.08
N PHE A 388 19.83 18.79 30.48
CA PHE A 388 19.51 20.13 30.99
C PHE A 388 19.02 20.14 32.44
N ASN A 389 18.16 19.19 32.84
CA ASN A 389 17.66 19.07 34.21
C ASN A 389 18.28 17.89 34.98
N GLY A 390 19.33 17.31 34.46
CA GLY A 390 20.02 16.14 34.99
C GLY A 390 19.35 14.82 34.62
N VAL A 391 20.06 13.73 34.84
CA VAL A 391 19.62 12.36 34.61
C VAL A 391 19.00 11.83 35.90
N CYS A 392 17.79 11.27 35.84
CA CYS A 392 17.00 10.83 36.99
C CYS A 392 17.78 9.85 37.90
N GLU A 393 18.48 8.89 37.30
CA GLU A 393 19.31 7.92 38.03
C GLU A 393 20.40 8.62 38.86
N GLN A 394 21.06 9.62 38.34
CA GLN A 394 22.09 10.39 39.03
C GLN A 394 21.51 11.22 40.18
N LEU A 395 20.23 11.55 40.11
CA LEU A 395 19.50 12.27 41.16
C LEU A 395 18.85 11.33 42.18
N GLY A 396 19.14 10.02 42.13
CA GLY A 396 18.60 9.02 43.04
C GLY A 396 17.15 8.65 42.76
N ILE A 397 16.62 8.96 41.59
CA ILE A 397 15.25 8.63 41.19
C ILE A 397 15.29 7.26 40.52
N ASN A 398 14.84 6.24 41.25
CA ASN A 398 14.87 4.84 40.84
C ASN A 398 13.51 4.13 41.02
N SER A 399 12.45 4.88 41.29
CA SER A 399 11.09 4.35 41.46
C SER A 399 10.06 5.43 41.15
N VAL A 400 8.82 5.00 40.90
CA VAL A 400 7.66 5.88 40.75
C VAL A 400 7.50 6.77 41.99
N ALA A 401 7.63 6.21 43.17
CA ALA A 401 7.49 6.94 44.42
C ALA A 401 8.54 8.05 44.61
N THR A 402 9.80 7.78 44.27
CA THR A 402 10.88 8.79 44.38
C THR A 402 10.71 9.92 43.35
N TRP A 403 10.21 9.58 42.13
CA TRP A 403 9.89 10.57 41.13
C TRP A 403 8.73 11.48 41.57
N LEU A 404 7.63 10.89 42.01
CA LEU A 404 6.46 11.63 42.53
C LEU A 404 6.81 12.52 43.72
N ALA A 405 7.62 12.02 44.67
CA ALA A 405 8.04 12.82 45.83
C ALA A 405 8.82 14.08 45.40
N ARG A 406 9.55 14.01 44.29
CA ARG A 406 10.33 15.14 43.80
C ARG A 406 9.53 16.10 42.92
N TYR A 407 8.63 15.58 42.06
CA TYR A 407 7.99 16.35 41.01
C TYR A 407 6.46 16.51 41.18
N ALA A 408 5.88 16.01 42.26
CA ALA A 408 4.43 16.05 42.52
C ALA A 408 3.77 17.44 42.42
N HIS A 409 4.56 18.51 42.40
CA HIS A 409 4.06 19.88 42.34
C HIS A 409 4.62 20.71 41.19
N PHE A 410 5.50 20.14 40.34
CA PHE A 410 6.19 20.88 39.29
C PHE A 410 6.21 20.09 37.98
N ALA A 411 5.58 20.60 36.94
CA ALA A 411 5.57 20.01 35.61
C ALA A 411 6.80 20.34 34.75
N TYR A 412 7.58 21.32 35.18
CA TYR A 412 8.73 21.81 34.42
C TYR A 412 10.02 21.42 35.16
N ASN A 413 11.10 21.30 34.40
CA ASN A 413 12.43 20.95 34.88
C ASN A 413 12.55 19.52 35.44
N ILE A 414 11.82 18.58 34.87
CA ILE A 414 11.93 17.16 35.21
C ILE A 414 13.23 16.58 34.64
N CYS A 415 13.80 15.61 35.35
CA CYS A 415 14.98 14.89 34.86
C CYS A 415 14.63 13.89 33.75
N SER A 416 15.62 13.57 32.95
CA SER A 416 15.54 12.59 31.87
C SER A 416 15.89 11.18 32.34
N PHE A 417 15.29 10.18 31.72
CA PHE A 417 15.65 8.77 31.83
C PHE A 417 16.57 8.38 30.68
N THR A 418 17.57 7.55 30.95
CA THR A 418 18.45 6.99 29.91
C THR A 418 17.70 5.93 29.10
N THR A 419 18.35 5.43 28.03
CA THR A 419 17.78 4.38 27.17
C THR A 419 18.03 2.96 27.71
N ALA A 420 18.54 2.80 28.92
CA ALA A 420 18.62 1.49 29.57
C ALA A 420 17.22 0.88 29.77
N PRO A 421 17.05 -0.43 29.62
CA PRO A 421 15.73 -1.09 29.64
C PRO A 421 14.92 -0.72 30.89
N GLU A 422 15.54 -0.78 32.06
CA GLU A 422 14.91 -0.45 33.35
C GLU A 422 14.54 1.03 33.47
N GLN A 423 15.30 1.91 32.85
CA GLN A 423 15.02 3.35 32.86
C GLN A 423 13.85 3.71 31.93
N ILE A 424 13.80 3.10 30.77
CA ILE A 424 12.66 3.23 29.85
C ILE A 424 11.40 2.71 30.53
N GLN A 425 11.45 1.51 31.16
CA GLN A 425 10.29 0.97 31.84
C GLN A 425 9.84 1.85 33.00
N LEU A 426 10.78 2.36 33.80
CA LEU A 426 10.44 3.27 34.90
C LEU A 426 9.75 4.56 34.39
N SER A 427 10.21 5.11 33.28
CA SER A 427 9.55 6.25 32.65
C SER A 427 8.11 5.94 32.25
N LEU A 428 7.86 4.74 31.71
CA LEU A 428 6.50 4.29 31.34
C LEU A 428 5.63 4.01 32.57
N ASP A 429 6.18 3.38 33.62
CA ASP A 429 5.48 3.11 34.86
C ASP A 429 5.04 4.41 35.56
N ILE A 430 5.90 5.44 35.55
CA ILE A 430 5.54 6.77 36.05
C ILE A 430 4.39 7.34 35.25
N ARG A 431 4.45 7.27 33.90
CA ARG A 431 3.38 7.77 33.05
C ARG A 431 2.05 7.07 33.34
N GLY A 432 2.07 5.74 33.39
CA GLY A 432 0.89 4.94 33.71
C GLY A 432 0.30 5.26 35.10
N HIS A 433 1.15 5.54 36.09
CA HIS A 433 0.70 5.93 37.42
C HIS A 433 0.08 7.34 37.45
N LEU A 434 0.63 8.28 36.70
CA LEU A 434 0.09 9.65 36.63
C LEU A 434 -1.33 9.68 36.06
N ASP A 435 -1.67 8.81 35.16
CA ASP A 435 -3.02 8.68 34.63
C ASP A 435 -4.02 8.20 35.70
N GLN A 436 -3.62 7.24 36.55
CA GLN A 436 -4.46 6.70 37.62
C GLN A 436 -4.78 7.71 38.74
N VAL A 437 -3.90 8.66 38.98
CA VAL A 437 -4.10 9.67 40.06
C VAL A 437 -4.75 10.96 39.55
N ALA A 438 -5.34 10.93 38.39
CA ALA A 438 -6.08 12.04 37.79
C ALA A 438 -5.27 13.36 37.73
N TRP A 439 -4.01 13.24 37.42
CA TRP A 439 -3.11 14.38 37.22
C TRP A 439 -3.39 15.04 35.86
N HIS A 440 -4.66 15.43 35.65
CA HIS A 440 -5.18 15.99 34.41
C HIS A 440 -4.57 17.31 33.96
N GLN A 441 -3.66 17.88 34.72
CA GLN A 441 -3.07 19.18 34.39
C GLN A 441 -1.84 19.09 33.48
N PHE A 442 -1.24 17.91 33.32
CA PHE A 442 0.04 17.77 32.64
C PHE A 442 -0.01 16.66 31.59
N GLN A 443 -0.29 17.08 30.43
CA GLN A 443 0.07 16.50 29.14
C GLN A 443 -0.25 15.02 28.95
N ASP A 444 -1.09 14.79 28.04
CA ASP A 444 -1.64 13.48 27.66
C ASP A 444 -0.61 12.59 26.93
N TRP A 445 0.66 13.00 26.87
CA TRP A 445 1.75 12.27 26.19
C TRP A 445 3.04 12.25 27.01
N ASN A 446 3.90 11.29 26.70
CA ASN A 446 5.29 11.25 27.14
C ASN A 446 6.19 11.91 26.09
N GLU A 447 7.44 12.18 26.44
CA GLU A 447 8.40 12.73 25.49
C GLU A 447 9.64 11.84 25.39
N PHE A 448 9.94 11.41 24.17
CA PHE A 448 11.14 10.67 23.81
C PHE A 448 11.97 11.51 22.85
N MET A 449 13.17 11.88 23.30
CA MET A 449 14.09 12.71 22.53
C MET A 449 14.87 11.84 21.56
N VAL A 450 14.68 12.08 20.28
CA VAL A 450 15.37 11.40 19.18
C VAL A 450 16.42 12.34 18.62
N GLY A 451 17.61 11.84 18.29
CA GLY A 451 18.62 12.62 17.59
C GLY A 451 18.10 13.19 16.28
N ALA A 452 18.35 14.48 16.06
CA ALA A 452 17.93 15.13 14.82
C ALA A 452 18.62 14.49 13.61
N TRP A 453 17.88 14.38 12.51
CA TRP A 453 18.37 13.87 11.25
C TRP A 453 18.64 15.00 10.25
N PRO A 454 19.46 14.78 9.21
CA PRO A 454 19.67 15.77 8.16
C PRO A 454 18.37 16.11 7.41
N GLN A 455 18.17 17.39 7.11
CA GLN A 455 16.96 17.88 6.47
C GLN A 455 16.80 17.43 5.01
N ASN A 456 17.87 17.06 4.35
CA ASN A 456 17.94 16.90 2.90
C ASN A 456 17.86 15.44 2.42
N ILE A 457 17.49 14.50 3.29
CA ILE A 457 17.42 13.07 2.96
C ILE A 457 16.12 12.40 3.45
N PRO A 458 14.95 12.97 3.13
CA PRO A 458 13.67 12.44 3.64
C PRO A 458 13.42 10.97 3.25
N GLU A 459 13.92 10.51 2.11
CA GLU A 459 13.82 9.14 1.64
C GLU A 459 14.57 8.12 2.52
N GLN A 460 15.54 8.55 3.30
CA GLN A 460 16.32 7.70 4.21
C GLN A 460 15.70 7.60 5.60
N LEU A 461 14.74 8.46 5.93
CA LEU A 461 14.08 8.41 7.23
C LEU A 461 13.33 7.09 7.42
N PRO A 462 13.42 6.48 8.60
CA PRO A 462 12.75 5.23 8.89
C PRO A 462 11.26 5.44 9.21
N ILE A 463 10.55 6.14 8.33
CA ILE A 463 9.11 6.37 8.45
C ILE A 463 8.38 5.11 7.99
N ASP A 464 7.45 4.65 8.81
CA ASP A 464 6.62 3.48 8.54
C ASP A 464 5.29 3.86 7.90
N ALA A 465 4.64 4.87 8.47
CA ALA A 465 3.37 5.39 8.01
C ALA A 465 3.18 6.84 8.44
N LEU A 466 2.15 7.45 7.90
CA LEU A 466 1.55 8.66 8.44
C LEU A 466 0.37 8.29 9.34
N PHE A 467 0.02 9.15 10.27
CA PHE A 467 -1.16 8.97 11.09
C PHE A 467 -2.00 10.23 11.16
N TYR A 468 -3.26 10.05 11.49
CA TYR A 468 -4.09 11.08 12.10
C TYR A 468 -4.84 10.51 13.30
N GLY A 469 -5.11 11.36 14.29
CA GLY A 469 -5.85 11.01 15.49
C GLY A 469 -7.30 11.47 15.46
N ASN A 470 -8.12 10.86 16.32
CA ASN A 470 -9.52 11.23 16.48
C ASN A 470 -9.68 12.58 17.17
N ALA A 471 -10.66 13.31 16.71
CA ALA A 471 -11.64 14.16 17.42
C ALA A 471 -11.16 15.27 18.38
N TYR A 472 -9.96 15.29 18.89
CA TYR A 472 -9.54 16.39 19.79
C TYR A 472 -9.20 17.69 19.06
N TYR A 473 -9.10 17.66 17.73
CA TYR A 473 -8.66 18.78 16.92
C TYR A 473 -9.57 18.98 15.69
N ASN A 474 -10.70 19.61 15.87
CA ASN A 474 -11.54 20.21 14.80
C ASN A 474 -11.54 19.52 13.40
N GLY A 475 -11.40 18.20 13.33
CA GLY A 475 -11.54 17.43 12.10
C GLY A 475 -10.42 17.57 11.06
N ASN A 476 -9.33 18.28 11.33
CA ASN A 476 -8.27 18.56 10.35
C ASN A 476 -7.19 17.47 10.24
N GLY A 477 -7.19 16.48 11.13
CA GLY A 477 -6.16 15.42 11.13
C GLY A 477 -6.03 14.65 9.82
N PRO A 478 -7.12 14.12 9.23
CA PRO A 478 -7.06 13.40 7.95
C PRO A 478 -6.54 14.27 6.79
N VAL A 479 -6.98 15.52 6.75
CA VAL A 479 -6.57 16.51 5.75
C VAL A 479 -5.08 16.83 5.90
N GLY A 480 -4.61 17.01 7.15
CA GLY A 480 -3.20 17.25 7.44
C GLY A 480 -2.32 16.05 7.08
N ALA A 481 -2.73 14.83 7.39
CA ALA A 481 -1.99 13.63 7.03
C ALA A 481 -1.83 13.48 5.50
N ARG A 482 -2.87 13.79 4.73
CA ARG A 482 -2.80 13.78 3.26
C ARG A 482 -1.92 14.87 2.70
N PHE A 483 -1.99 16.06 3.27
CA PHE A 483 -1.09 17.14 2.87
C PHE A 483 0.37 16.70 3.03
N ILE A 484 0.72 16.08 4.18
CA ILE A 484 2.05 15.55 4.44
C ILE A 484 2.39 14.42 3.46
N GLN A 485 1.44 13.55 3.15
CA GLN A 485 1.61 12.45 2.20
C GLN A 485 1.95 12.97 0.80
N ASP A 486 1.17 13.93 0.30
CA ASP A 486 1.38 14.53 -1.01
C ASP A 486 2.73 15.28 -1.10
N ASP A 487 3.10 15.99 -0.02
CA ASP A 487 4.36 16.70 0.05
C ASP A 487 5.56 15.73 0.07
N TYR A 488 5.49 14.68 0.89
CA TYR A 488 6.52 13.65 0.95
C TYR A 488 6.66 12.91 -0.40
N PHE A 489 5.54 12.59 -1.05
CA PHE A 489 5.56 11.96 -2.36
C PHE A 489 6.20 12.83 -3.44
N LYS A 490 5.91 14.13 -3.48
CA LYS A 490 6.49 15.07 -4.45
C LYS A 490 8.01 15.12 -4.36
N VAL A 491 8.56 14.98 -3.16
CA VAL A 491 10.00 15.07 -2.93
C VAL A 491 10.69 13.72 -3.12
N THR A 492 10.09 12.64 -2.65
CA THR A 492 10.76 11.32 -2.57
C THR A 492 10.29 10.32 -3.63
N GLY A 493 9.17 10.58 -4.29
CA GLY A 493 8.49 9.59 -5.13
C GLY A 493 7.91 8.41 -4.34
N ARG A 494 7.94 8.44 -3.00
CA ARG A 494 7.46 7.37 -2.12
C ARG A 494 6.15 7.76 -1.46
N PHE A 495 5.19 6.86 -1.51
CA PHE A 495 3.91 7.04 -0.86
C PHE A 495 3.90 6.32 0.49
N LEU A 496 3.62 7.05 1.55
CA LEU A 496 3.47 6.48 2.88
C LEU A 496 1.98 6.15 3.13
N PRO A 497 1.65 4.96 3.65
CA PRO A 497 0.28 4.67 4.03
C PRO A 497 -0.16 5.60 5.16
N ILE A 498 -1.45 5.92 5.20
CA ILE A 498 -2.05 6.66 6.31
C ILE A 498 -2.80 5.67 7.18
N VAL A 499 -2.58 5.73 8.48
CA VAL A 499 -3.33 4.99 9.48
C VAL A 499 -4.08 5.94 10.40
N HIS A 500 -5.23 5.50 10.84
CA HIS A 500 -6.03 6.20 11.82
C HIS A 500 -5.67 5.70 13.22
N LEU A 501 -5.22 6.61 14.07
CA LEU A 501 -4.95 6.35 15.47
C LEU A 501 -6.23 6.61 16.26
N ARG A 502 -6.89 5.53 16.68
CA ARG A 502 -8.14 5.60 17.45
C ARG A 502 -7.87 5.51 18.93
N LEU A 503 -8.44 6.46 19.65
CA LEU A 503 -8.60 6.38 21.09
C LEU A 503 -9.94 5.69 21.38
N ASP A 504 -9.97 4.70 22.25
CA ASP A 504 -11.23 4.15 22.74
C ASP A 504 -11.95 5.19 23.60
N ALA A 505 -13.16 5.55 23.19
CA ALA A 505 -13.95 6.57 23.85
C ALA A 505 -14.42 6.13 25.27
N THR A 506 -14.50 4.83 25.52
CA THR A 506 -14.99 4.27 26.79
C THR A 506 -13.89 4.12 27.83
N ASP A 507 -12.68 3.79 27.42
CA ASP A 507 -11.56 3.46 28.31
C ASP A 507 -10.45 4.52 28.33
N ARG A 508 -10.44 5.46 27.42
CA ARG A 508 -9.44 6.55 27.23
C ARG A 508 -7.98 6.08 27.16
N GLN A 509 -7.73 4.77 27.14
CA GLN A 509 -6.43 4.18 27.40
C GLN A 509 -5.95 3.25 26.29
N ILE A 510 -6.81 2.86 25.37
CA ILE A 510 -6.46 1.89 24.34
C ILE A 510 -6.41 2.57 22.98
N PHE A 511 -5.21 2.76 22.46
CA PHE A 511 -5.03 3.10 21.06
C PHE A 511 -5.23 1.85 20.20
N SER A 512 -5.91 2.01 19.09
CA SER A 512 -5.83 1.06 17.99
C SER A 512 -5.40 1.79 16.73
N PHE A 513 -4.55 1.15 15.98
CA PHE A 513 -4.19 1.61 14.64
C PHE A 513 -5.13 0.92 13.65
N THR A 514 -5.81 1.71 12.84
CA THR A 514 -6.67 1.19 11.77
C THR A 514 -6.28 1.84 10.46
N PRO A 515 -6.48 1.17 9.31
CA PRO A 515 -6.30 1.82 8.02
C PRO A 515 -7.16 3.07 7.91
N ASP A 516 -6.71 4.03 7.11
CA ASP A 516 -7.51 5.21 6.80
C ASP A 516 -8.75 4.82 6.01
N ASP A 517 -9.90 4.83 6.66
CA ASP A 517 -11.21 4.51 6.08
C ASP A 517 -12.05 5.76 5.73
N GLN A 518 -11.60 6.96 6.10
CA GLN A 518 -12.34 8.20 5.82
C GLN A 518 -12.28 8.64 4.37
N CYS A 519 -11.36 8.07 3.58
CA CYS A 519 -11.24 8.34 2.16
C CYS A 519 -11.89 7.29 1.26
N LEU A 520 -12.69 6.42 1.81
CA LEU A 520 -13.42 5.42 1.03
C LEU A 520 -14.69 5.95 0.36
N ALA A 521 -15.20 7.06 0.84
CA ALA A 521 -16.30 7.75 0.20
C ALA A 521 -15.76 8.80 -0.81
N ASP A 522 -16.52 9.05 -1.87
CA ASP A 522 -16.27 10.10 -2.88
C ASP A 522 -16.08 11.51 -2.30
N SER A 523 -16.23 11.65 -1.00
CA SER A 523 -16.14 12.89 -0.23
C SER A 523 -14.77 13.11 0.43
N CYS A 524 -13.71 12.41 0.02
CA CYS A 524 -12.38 12.84 0.42
C CYS A 524 -12.16 14.28 -0.04
N PRO A 525 -12.06 15.24 0.85
CA PRO A 525 -11.75 16.60 0.42
C PRO A 525 -10.40 16.56 -0.32
N PRO A 526 -10.24 17.28 -1.42
CA PRO A 526 -8.93 17.46 -2.02
C PRO A 526 -7.97 17.98 -0.94
N PRO A 527 -6.66 17.66 -1.03
CA PRO A 527 -5.69 18.25 -0.13
C PRO A 527 -5.87 19.76 -0.14
N PRO A 528 -5.86 20.44 1.01
CA PRO A 528 -6.12 21.86 1.06
C PRO A 528 -5.10 22.57 0.18
N GLN A 529 -5.58 23.31 -0.78
CA GLN A 529 -4.78 24.31 -1.46
C GLN A 529 -4.40 25.35 -0.41
N ALA A 530 -3.25 25.15 0.23
CA ALA A 530 -2.70 25.99 1.29
C ALA A 530 -3.67 26.17 2.50
N LEU A 531 -3.41 25.50 3.59
CA LEU A 531 -3.82 25.98 4.90
C LEU A 531 -3.08 27.31 5.10
N GLY A 532 -3.77 28.41 4.78
CA GLY A 532 -3.26 29.75 5.04
C GLY A 532 -2.88 29.87 6.51
N SER A 533 -1.84 30.63 6.79
CA SER A 533 -1.20 30.89 8.07
C SER A 533 -2.09 31.36 9.24
N GLN A 534 -3.40 31.30 9.11
CA GLN A 534 -4.32 31.81 10.12
C GLN A 534 -4.61 30.86 11.28
N GLY A 535 -4.38 29.54 11.13
CA GLY A 535 -4.70 28.59 12.21
C GLY A 535 -3.60 28.36 13.24
N THR A 536 -2.35 28.64 12.90
CA THR A 536 -1.21 28.35 13.81
C THR A 536 -0.81 29.52 14.70
N ALA A 537 -1.09 30.75 14.29
CA ALA A 537 -0.68 31.93 15.07
C ALA A 537 -1.54 32.19 16.32
N SER A 538 -2.78 31.73 16.40
CA SER A 538 -3.63 31.91 17.57
C SER A 538 -3.29 30.92 18.69
N TRP A 539 -2.87 29.72 18.35
CA TRP A 539 -2.61 28.66 19.32
C TRP A 539 -1.34 28.91 20.14
N PHE A 540 -0.29 29.44 19.50
CA PHE A 540 0.95 29.83 20.18
C PHE A 540 0.78 31.04 21.15
N ARG A 541 -0.27 31.86 20.98
CA ARG A 541 -0.55 32.98 21.88
C ARG A 541 -1.30 32.59 23.14
N GLU A 542 -2.09 31.52 23.12
CA GLU A 542 -2.89 31.09 24.26
C GLU A 542 -2.16 30.08 25.19
N HIS A 543 -1.12 29.42 24.71
CA HIS A 543 -0.44 28.36 25.46
C HIS A 543 1.06 28.58 25.64
N GLY A 544 1.57 29.75 25.27
CA GLY A 544 2.98 30.14 25.33
C GLY A 544 3.30 31.12 26.48
N GLN A 545 2.68 30.95 27.65
CA GLN A 545 3.13 31.60 28.90
C GLN A 545 3.43 30.55 29.95
#